data_787efe9d14389fa28da0b6733a7e1e28
#
_entry.id   787efe9d14389fa28da0b6733a7e1e28
#
_cell.length_a   1.000
_cell.length_b   1.000
_cell.length_c   1.000
_cell.angle_alpha   90.00
_cell.angle_beta   90.00
_cell.angle_gamma   90.00
#
_symmetry.space_group_name_H-M   'P 1'
#
loop_
_entity.id
_entity.type
_entity.pdbx_description
1 polymer ?
#
loop_
_entity_poly.entity_id
_entity_poly.type
_entity_poly.pdbx_seq_one_letter_code
_entity_poly.pdbx_strand_id
1 'polypeptide(L)'
;MTKKDPKQAMLRSLIPGLGQIYNDQKAKGYIFLGVTVAFLAYFVANALPEIENLITLGEVRGDNSLFMLIRGAFHLILVVFFLIFYGFNLKDAQTVAKQWNNDYPVHTTLKEMFDGIYENGFPYLLIIPSYLAMTFAIIFP
;
A
#
# COMPACT_ATOMS: atom_id res chain seq x y z
N MET A 1 -2.61 -29.56 12.94
CA MET A 1 -2.12 -28.44 12.11
C MET A 1 -0.88 -27.82 12.76
N THR A 2 0.16 -27.49 12.00
CA THR A 2 1.36 -26.83 12.56
C THR A 2 1.02 -25.38 12.91
N LYS A 3 1.26 -25.01 14.18
CA LYS A 3 1.05 -23.62 14.64
C LYS A 3 1.92 -22.66 13.82
N LYS A 4 1.35 -21.53 13.41
CA LYS A 4 2.03 -20.47 12.69
C LYS A 4 2.51 -19.41 13.69
N ASP A 5 3.75 -18.95 13.58
CA ASP A 5 4.26 -17.86 14.43
C ASP A 5 3.86 -16.50 13.85
N PRO A 6 3.03 -15.70 14.55
CA PRO A 6 2.59 -14.39 14.07
C PRO A 6 3.73 -13.40 13.87
N LYS A 7 4.80 -13.50 14.67
CA LYS A 7 5.99 -12.64 14.52
C LYS A 7 6.76 -13.01 13.27
N GLN A 8 6.94 -14.31 13.01
CA GLN A 8 7.61 -14.77 11.79
C GLN A 8 6.78 -14.43 10.53
N ALA A 9 5.45 -14.55 10.57
CA ALA A 9 4.59 -14.13 9.49
C ALA A 9 4.77 -12.64 9.14
N MET A 10 4.78 -11.78 10.16
CA MET A 10 5.01 -10.35 10.00
C MET A 10 6.42 -10.05 9.47
N LEU A 11 7.46 -10.68 10.01
CA LEU A 11 8.85 -10.48 9.56
C LEU A 11 9.05 -10.91 8.10
N ARG A 12 8.43 -12.02 7.69
CA ARG A 12 8.46 -12.45 6.27
C ARG A 12 7.73 -11.47 5.36
N SER A 13 6.70 -10.80 5.86
CA SER A 13 5.95 -9.77 5.11
C SER A 13 6.72 -8.46 4.93
N LEU A 14 7.95 -8.32 5.46
CA LEU A 14 8.86 -7.23 5.04
C LEU A 14 9.10 -7.24 3.53
N ILE A 15 9.09 -8.42 2.91
CA ILE A 15 8.89 -8.55 1.47
C ILE A 15 7.40 -8.86 1.27
N PRO A 16 6.61 -7.91 0.74
CA PRO A 16 5.16 -8.07 0.64
C PRO A 16 4.76 -9.37 -0.05
N GLY A 17 3.81 -10.07 0.54
CA GLY A 17 3.34 -11.37 0.05
C GLY A 17 4.01 -12.58 0.67
N LEU A 18 5.27 -12.51 1.15
CA LEU A 18 5.94 -13.70 1.71
C LEU A 18 5.32 -14.17 3.03
N GLY A 19 4.80 -13.26 3.84
CA GLY A 19 4.07 -13.62 5.06
C GLY A 19 2.75 -14.32 4.78
N GLN A 20 2.04 -13.92 3.73
CA GLN A 20 0.83 -14.58 3.27
C GLN A 20 1.14 -15.99 2.72
N ILE A 21 2.23 -16.14 1.95
CA ILE A 21 2.70 -17.45 1.48
C ILE A 21 3.06 -18.35 2.68
N TYR A 22 3.71 -17.81 3.70
CA TYR A 22 4.00 -18.54 4.94
C TYR A 22 2.72 -19.01 5.65
N ASN A 23 1.65 -18.24 5.56
CA ASN A 23 0.33 -18.57 6.09
C ASN A 23 -0.50 -19.47 5.16
N ASP A 24 0.11 -20.08 4.15
CA ASP A 24 -0.53 -20.92 3.13
C ASP A 24 -1.55 -20.19 2.22
N GLN A 25 -1.56 -18.85 2.23
CA GLN A 25 -2.37 -18.00 1.37
C GLN A 25 -1.62 -17.62 0.09
N LYS A 26 -1.21 -18.61 -0.71
CA LYS A 26 -0.33 -18.42 -1.87
C LYS A 26 -0.87 -17.40 -2.89
N ALA A 27 -2.16 -17.50 -3.26
CA ALA A 27 -2.77 -16.58 -4.23
C ALA A 27 -2.69 -15.12 -3.76
N LYS A 28 -3.05 -14.87 -2.50
CA LYS A 28 -2.96 -13.55 -1.87
C LYS A 28 -1.52 -13.05 -1.81
N GLY A 29 -0.58 -13.93 -1.44
CA GLY A 29 0.84 -13.60 -1.39
C GLY A 29 1.42 -13.18 -2.74
N TYR A 30 1.09 -13.90 -3.83
CA TYR A 30 1.54 -13.52 -5.17
C TYR A 30 0.95 -12.19 -5.64
N ILE A 31 -0.28 -11.85 -5.24
CA ILE A 31 -0.87 -10.55 -5.57
C ILE A 31 -0.14 -9.43 -4.85
N PHE A 32 0.10 -9.56 -3.54
CA PHE A 32 0.87 -8.55 -2.80
C PHE A 32 2.27 -8.36 -3.38
N LEU A 33 2.94 -9.46 -3.74
CA LEU A 33 4.25 -9.42 -4.38
C LEU A 33 4.17 -8.72 -5.75
N GLY A 34 3.22 -9.10 -6.60
CA GLY A 34 3.02 -8.52 -7.93
C GLY A 34 2.74 -7.03 -7.88
N VAL A 35 1.83 -6.60 -7.01
CA VAL A 35 1.53 -5.18 -6.79
C VAL A 35 2.77 -4.41 -6.33
N THR A 36 3.56 -5.00 -5.43
CA THR A 36 4.79 -4.37 -4.94
C THR A 36 5.82 -4.21 -6.05
N VAL A 37 6.07 -5.27 -6.84
CA VAL A 37 7.02 -5.22 -7.96
C VAL A 37 6.57 -4.20 -9.00
N ALA A 38 5.28 -4.19 -9.36
CA ALA A 38 4.72 -3.23 -10.30
C ALA A 38 4.86 -1.79 -9.80
N PHE A 39 4.57 -1.56 -8.50
CA PHE A 39 4.73 -0.24 -7.89
C PHE A 39 6.20 0.20 -7.90
N LEU A 40 7.14 -0.66 -7.49
CA LEU A 40 8.56 -0.32 -7.46
C LEU A 40 9.10 -0.01 -8.86
N ALA A 41 8.70 -0.79 -9.88
CA ALA A 41 9.09 -0.53 -11.26
C ALA A 41 8.54 0.83 -11.74
N TYR A 42 7.26 1.12 -11.45
CA TYR A 42 6.64 2.40 -11.75
C TYR A 42 7.31 3.56 -10.99
N PHE A 43 7.62 3.34 -9.71
CA PHE A 43 8.25 4.35 -8.85
C PHE A 43 9.60 4.79 -9.41
N VAL A 44 10.46 3.82 -9.74
CA VAL A 44 11.79 4.13 -10.29
C VAL A 44 11.69 4.79 -11.67
N ALA A 45 10.78 4.33 -12.52
CA ALA A 45 10.69 4.81 -13.88
C ALA A 45 10.00 6.18 -14.01
N ASN A 46 9.03 6.48 -13.13
CA ASN A 46 8.17 7.66 -13.29
C ASN A 46 8.11 8.53 -12.04
N ALA A 47 7.90 7.96 -10.86
CA ALA A 47 7.65 8.75 -9.65
C ALA A 47 8.91 9.45 -9.14
N LEU A 48 10.06 8.78 -9.17
CA LEU A 48 11.31 9.32 -8.67
C LEU A 48 11.75 10.59 -9.42
N PRO A 49 11.78 10.63 -10.76
CA PRO A 49 12.09 11.85 -11.50
C PRO A 49 11.10 12.99 -11.25
N GLU A 50 9.80 12.69 -11.11
CA GLU A 50 8.79 13.73 -10.88
C GLU A 50 8.85 14.30 -9.45
N ILE A 51 9.23 13.50 -8.46
CA ILE A 51 9.47 13.97 -7.09
C ILE A 51 10.75 14.81 -7.05
N GLU A 52 11.79 14.42 -7.78
CA GLU A 52 13.00 15.21 -7.92
C GLU A 52 12.71 16.58 -8.57
N ASN A 53 11.91 16.60 -9.63
CA ASN A 53 11.43 17.83 -10.26
C ASN A 53 10.63 18.70 -9.28
N LEU A 54 9.87 18.11 -8.37
CA LEU A 54 9.14 18.86 -7.33
C LEU A 54 10.10 19.59 -6.37
N ILE A 55 11.20 18.94 -5.99
CA ILE A 55 12.21 19.51 -5.10
C ILE A 55 12.96 20.68 -5.78
N THR A 56 13.21 20.56 -7.07
CA THR A 56 13.98 21.54 -7.87
C THR A 56 13.11 22.64 -8.51
N LEU A 57 11.85 22.76 -8.14
CA LEU A 57 10.89 23.74 -8.67
C LEU A 57 11.40 25.20 -8.64
N GLY A 58 12.25 25.54 -7.67
CA GLY A 58 12.87 26.87 -7.58
C GLY A 58 13.94 27.17 -8.64
N GLU A 59 14.41 26.14 -9.33
CA GLU A 59 15.45 26.26 -10.37
C GLU A 59 14.86 26.36 -11.78
N VAL A 60 13.61 25.93 -11.97
CA VAL A 60 12.92 25.94 -13.26
C VAL A 60 12.13 27.24 -13.44
N ARG A 61 12.65 28.14 -14.24
CA ARG A 61 11.93 29.36 -14.68
C ARG A 61 11.11 29.04 -15.92
N GLY A 62 9.75 29.04 -15.80
CA GLY A 62 8.86 28.88 -16.95
C GLY A 62 7.43 28.53 -16.58
N ASP A 63 6.53 28.55 -17.56
CA ASP A 63 5.09 28.30 -17.42
C ASP A 63 4.73 26.87 -16.97
N ASN A 64 5.71 25.97 -16.91
CA ASN A 64 5.53 24.57 -16.56
C ASN A 64 5.68 24.25 -15.06
N SER A 65 6.03 25.22 -14.22
CA SER A 65 6.29 25.02 -12.79
C SER A 65 5.06 24.46 -12.04
N LEU A 66 3.86 24.96 -12.36
CA LEU A 66 2.61 24.46 -11.79
C LEU A 66 2.34 23.00 -12.16
N PHE A 67 2.64 22.64 -13.42
CA PHE A 67 2.45 21.29 -13.91
C PHE A 67 3.40 20.29 -13.21
N MET A 68 4.65 20.67 -13.01
CA MET A 68 5.65 19.88 -12.27
C MET A 68 5.23 19.69 -10.81
N LEU A 69 4.72 20.73 -10.17
CA LEU A 69 4.21 20.68 -8.81
C LEU A 69 3.05 19.72 -8.68
N ILE A 70 2.06 19.78 -9.59
CA ILE A 70 0.89 18.88 -9.57
C ILE A 70 1.33 17.43 -9.79
N ARG A 71 2.21 17.16 -10.75
CA ARG A 71 2.71 15.82 -11.05
C ARG A 71 3.52 15.25 -9.89
N GLY A 72 4.44 16.02 -9.32
CA GLY A 72 5.23 15.59 -8.18
C GLY A 72 4.37 15.34 -6.94
N ALA A 73 3.39 16.21 -6.64
CA ALA A 73 2.45 16.02 -5.55
C ALA A 73 1.60 14.75 -5.75
N PHE A 74 1.15 14.48 -6.97
CA PHE A 74 0.42 13.25 -7.29
C PHE A 74 1.27 11.99 -6.98
N HIS A 75 2.55 11.99 -7.36
CA HIS A 75 3.43 10.86 -7.08
C HIS A 75 3.72 10.69 -5.59
N LEU A 76 3.83 11.78 -4.82
CA LEU A 76 3.93 11.69 -3.35
C LEU A 76 2.69 11.04 -2.73
N ILE A 77 1.52 11.37 -3.23
CA ILE A 77 0.26 10.74 -2.80
C ILE A 77 0.30 9.24 -3.09
N LEU A 78 0.75 8.81 -4.26
CA LEU A 78 0.90 7.39 -4.60
C LEU A 78 1.87 6.67 -3.66
N VAL A 79 2.96 7.33 -3.25
CA VAL A 79 3.90 6.78 -2.24
C VAL A 79 3.19 6.56 -0.90
N VAL A 80 2.39 7.54 -0.44
CA VAL A 80 1.62 7.40 0.80
C VAL A 80 0.64 6.22 0.72
N PHE A 81 -0.06 6.06 -0.39
CA PHE A 81 -0.93 4.90 -0.60
C PHE A 81 -0.17 3.57 -0.55
N PHE A 82 1.01 3.54 -1.16
CA PHE A 82 1.85 2.35 -1.09
C PHE A 82 2.31 2.03 0.33
N LEU A 83 2.67 3.04 1.14
CA LEU A 83 3.03 2.84 2.54
C LEU A 83 1.86 2.31 3.38
N ILE A 84 0.63 2.78 3.12
CA ILE A 84 -0.58 2.25 3.75
C ILE A 84 -0.80 0.79 3.34
N PHE A 85 -0.69 0.47 2.05
CA PHE A 85 -0.77 -0.89 1.53
C PHE A 85 0.30 -1.80 2.17
N TYR A 86 1.52 -1.30 2.30
CA TYR A 86 2.63 -2.02 2.93
C TYR A 86 2.34 -2.31 4.42
N GLY A 87 1.87 -1.31 5.17
CA GLY A 87 1.46 -1.49 6.57
C GLY A 87 0.31 -2.49 6.72
N PHE A 88 -0.66 -2.45 5.81
CA PHE A 88 -1.76 -3.41 5.76
C PHE A 88 -1.24 -4.84 5.51
N ASN A 89 -0.31 -5.02 4.57
CA ASN A 89 0.30 -6.32 4.29
C ASN A 89 0.99 -6.94 5.53
N LEU A 90 1.74 -6.13 6.29
CA LEU A 90 2.41 -6.59 7.52
C LEU A 90 1.39 -7.02 8.59
N LYS A 91 0.37 -6.19 8.83
CA LYS A 91 -0.66 -6.46 9.83
C LYS A 91 -1.54 -7.66 9.45
N ASP A 92 -1.90 -7.78 8.19
CA ASP A 92 -2.69 -8.89 7.67
C ASP A 92 -1.98 -10.23 7.90
N ALA A 93 -0.70 -10.34 7.54
CA ALA A 93 0.06 -11.57 7.74
C ALA A 93 0.12 -11.99 9.21
N GLN A 94 0.30 -11.03 10.13
CA GLN A 94 0.30 -11.27 11.56
C GLN A 94 -1.08 -11.73 12.06
N THR A 95 -2.15 -11.07 11.62
CA THR A 95 -3.52 -11.36 12.03
C THR A 95 -3.95 -12.73 11.55
N VAL A 96 -3.67 -13.06 10.29
CA VAL A 96 -3.97 -14.38 9.71
C VAL A 96 -3.26 -15.51 10.47
N ALA A 97 -1.98 -15.33 10.84
CA ALA A 97 -1.26 -16.32 11.63
C ALA A 97 -1.90 -16.55 13.03
N LYS A 98 -2.42 -15.46 13.65
CA LYS A 98 -3.16 -15.58 14.93
C LYS A 98 -4.50 -16.30 14.74
N GLN A 99 -5.25 -15.97 13.68
CA GLN A 99 -6.52 -16.62 13.36
C GLN A 99 -6.31 -18.11 13.11
N TRP A 100 -5.27 -18.46 12.36
CA TRP A 100 -4.91 -19.85 12.08
C TRP A 100 -4.65 -20.65 13.37
N ASN A 101 -3.97 -20.06 14.35
CA ASN A 101 -3.66 -20.72 15.62
C ASN A 101 -4.88 -20.89 16.55
N ASN A 102 -5.91 -20.08 16.36
CA ASN A 102 -7.14 -20.07 17.16
C ASN A 102 -8.30 -20.78 16.47
N ASP A 103 -8.05 -21.53 15.38
CA ASP A 103 -9.04 -22.22 14.57
C ASP A 103 -10.16 -21.30 14.03
N TYR A 104 -9.88 -20.00 13.90
CA TYR A 104 -10.80 -19.07 13.24
C TYR A 104 -10.77 -19.25 11.72
N PRO A 105 -11.90 -19.03 11.04
CA PRO A 105 -11.93 -19.08 9.58
C PRO A 105 -10.95 -18.07 8.99
N VAL A 106 -10.05 -18.56 8.13
CA VAL A 106 -9.05 -17.74 7.46
C VAL A 106 -9.49 -17.50 6.02
N HIS A 107 -9.56 -16.25 5.63
CA HIS A 107 -9.91 -15.87 4.26
C HIS A 107 -8.79 -16.29 3.29
N THR A 108 -9.04 -17.34 2.53
CA THR A 108 -8.07 -17.93 1.61
C THR A 108 -8.34 -17.55 0.16
N THR A 109 -9.58 -17.14 -0.16
CA THR A 109 -9.98 -16.72 -1.50
C THR A 109 -9.89 -15.22 -1.68
N LEU A 110 -9.67 -14.78 -2.92
CA LEU A 110 -9.67 -13.37 -3.29
C LEU A 110 -10.99 -12.68 -2.98
N LYS A 111 -12.11 -13.38 -3.20
CA LYS A 111 -13.44 -12.86 -2.92
C LYS A 111 -13.59 -12.53 -1.43
N GLU A 112 -13.25 -13.47 -0.55
CA GLU A 112 -13.29 -13.27 0.90
C GLU A 112 -12.36 -12.13 1.35
N MET A 113 -11.22 -11.96 0.68
CA MET A 113 -10.32 -10.84 0.93
C MET A 113 -10.98 -9.50 0.59
N PHE A 114 -11.63 -9.40 -0.57
CA PHE A 114 -12.34 -8.18 -0.97
C PHE A 114 -13.55 -7.90 -0.08
N ASP A 115 -14.31 -8.93 0.30
CA ASP A 115 -15.43 -8.80 1.23
C ASP A 115 -14.94 -8.31 2.60
N GLY A 116 -13.83 -8.83 3.11
CA GLY A 116 -13.21 -8.37 4.36
C GLY A 116 -12.65 -6.94 4.29
N ILE A 117 -12.11 -6.51 3.14
CA ILE A 117 -11.70 -5.13 2.91
C ILE A 117 -12.93 -4.23 2.85
N TYR A 118 -13.99 -4.65 2.20
CA TYR A 118 -15.23 -3.89 2.10
C TYR A 118 -15.88 -3.70 3.47
N GLU A 119 -15.99 -4.74 4.28
CA GLU A 119 -16.61 -4.68 5.60
C GLU A 119 -15.79 -3.88 6.63
N ASN A 120 -14.46 -4.04 6.61
CA ASN A 120 -13.60 -3.43 7.64
C ASN A 120 -12.79 -2.23 7.15
N GLY A 121 -12.57 -2.11 5.85
CA GLY A 121 -11.74 -1.08 5.23
C GLY A 121 -12.53 0.07 4.59
N PHE A 122 -13.83 -0.12 4.34
CA PHE A 122 -14.67 0.87 3.68
C PHE A 122 -14.66 2.25 4.36
N PRO A 123 -14.72 2.37 5.71
CA PRO A 123 -14.61 3.66 6.38
C PRO A 123 -13.28 4.36 6.09
N TYR A 124 -12.17 3.62 6.03
CA TYR A 124 -10.84 4.18 5.72
C TYR A 124 -10.72 4.60 4.26
N LEU A 125 -11.34 3.87 3.35
CA LEU A 125 -11.41 4.24 1.92
C LEU A 125 -12.16 5.56 1.68
N LEU A 126 -13.14 5.89 2.51
CA LEU A 126 -13.87 7.18 2.44
C LEU A 126 -13.08 8.33 3.09
N ILE A 127 -12.30 8.04 4.14
CA ILE A 127 -11.51 9.06 4.84
C ILE A 127 -10.33 9.52 3.96
N ILE A 128 -9.69 8.62 3.21
CA ILE A 128 -8.52 8.93 2.38
C ILE A 128 -8.80 10.03 1.34
N PRO A 129 -9.84 9.94 0.49
CA PRO A 129 -10.17 11.01 -0.46
C PRO A 129 -10.47 12.34 0.21
N SER A 130 -11.13 12.32 1.38
CA SER A 130 -11.46 13.53 2.15
C SER A 130 -10.21 14.22 2.68
N TYR A 131 -9.26 13.46 3.23
CA TYR A 131 -7.97 13.98 3.68
C TYR A 131 -7.13 14.52 2.50
N LEU A 132 -7.16 13.84 1.35
CA LEU A 132 -6.47 14.29 0.14
C LEU A 132 -7.07 15.60 -0.38
N ALA A 133 -8.39 15.71 -0.45
CA ALA A 133 -9.08 16.93 -0.86
C ALA A 133 -8.76 18.10 0.09
N MET A 134 -8.75 17.84 1.40
CA MET A 134 -8.41 18.84 2.41
C MET A 134 -6.94 19.28 2.30
N THR A 135 -6.02 18.33 2.11
CA THR A 135 -4.59 18.61 1.91
C THR A 135 -4.38 19.45 0.64
N PHE A 136 -5.08 19.10 -0.45
CA PHE A 136 -5.03 19.87 -1.70
C PHE A 136 -5.56 21.30 -1.48
N ALA A 137 -6.67 21.49 -0.78
CA ALA A 137 -7.25 22.80 -0.51
C ALA A 137 -6.37 23.69 0.39
N ILE A 138 -5.52 23.08 1.26
CA ILE A 138 -4.59 23.81 2.11
C ILE A 138 -3.32 24.22 1.35
N ILE A 139 -2.84 23.34 0.45
CA ILE A 139 -1.61 23.60 -0.32
C ILE A 139 -1.87 24.56 -1.48
N PHE A 140 -3.08 24.56 -2.03
CA PHE A 140 -3.50 25.41 -3.16
C PHE A 140 -4.71 26.25 -2.77
N PRO A 141 -4.52 27.32 -1.95
CA PRO A 141 -5.59 28.26 -1.59
C PRO A 141 -6.02 29.13 -2.77
#